data_06a9cdf94f1d42ffd2eb03f13023aa2e
#
_entry.id   06a9cdf94f1d42ffd2eb03f13023aa2e
#
_cell.length_a   1.000
_cell.length_b   1.000
_cell.length_c   1.000
_cell.angle_alpha   90.00
_cell.angle_beta   90.00
_cell.angle_gamma   90.00
#
_symmetry.space_group_name_H-M   'P 1'
#
loop_
_entity.id
_entity.type
_entity.pdbx_description
1 polymer ?
#
loop_
_entity_poly.entity_id
_entity_poly.type
_entity_poly.pdbx_seq_one_letter_code
_entity_poly.pdbx_strand_id
1 'polypeptide(L)'
;MALPNTDEIREVIRQRVIDPELRLNIVDLGLVYGIDITPEKTAEIVMTLTSPGCPAGPEIITNVQRETHMAFPDLEEVNIHLTWTPFWNLDMMSDEAKDELGIF
;
A
#
# COMPACT_ATOMS: atom_id res chain seq x y z
N MET A 1 20.89 0.51 -13.40
CA MET A 1 20.46 -0.16 -12.17
C MET A 1 19.25 -1.02 -12.43
N ALA A 2 19.12 -2.09 -11.68
CA ALA A 2 17.98 -2.98 -11.83
C ALA A 2 16.72 -2.35 -11.20
N LEU A 3 15.57 -2.60 -11.80
CA LEU A 3 14.30 -2.21 -11.20
C LEU A 3 14.06 -3.06 -9.94
N PRO A 4 13.27 -2.51 -8.99
CA PRO A 4 12.90 -3.30 -7.82
C PRO A 4 11.98 -4.45 -8.22
N ASN A 5 11.90 -5.47 -7.38
CA ASN A 5 10.86 -6.48 -7.53
C ASN A 5 9.63 -6.06 -6.70
N THR A 6 8.53 -6.81 -6.85
CA THR A 6 7.29 -6.45 -6.15
C THR A 6 7.41 -6.57 -4.64
N ASP A 7 8.22 -7.52 -4.15
CA ASP A 7 8.44 -7.67 -2.71
C ASP A 7 9.18 -6.49 -2.11
N GLU A 8 10.16 -5.95 -2.85
CA GLU A 8 10.88 -4.76 -2.41
C GLU A 8 9.97 -3.55 -2.31
N ILE A 9 9.08 -3.38 -3.28
CA ILE A 9 8.11 -2.28 -3.26
C ILE A 9 7.17 -2.45 -2.06
N ARG A 10 6.66 -3.66 -1.84
CA ARG A 10 5.78 -3.93 -0.71
C ARG A 10 6.46 -3.61 0.61
N GLU A 11 7.71 -3.98 0.75
CA GLU A 11 8.46 -3.73 2.00
C GLU A 11 8.68 -2.23 2.24
N VAL A 12 8.96 -1.46 1.20
CA VAL A 12 9.10 -0.01 1.34
C VAL A 12 7.78 0.61 1.79
N ILE A 13 6.66 0.18 1.19
CA ILE A 13 5.35 0.65 1.59
C ILE A 13 5.07 0.29 3.05
N ARG A 14 5.39 -0.94 3.43
CA ARG A 14 5.19 -1.40 4.82
C ARG A 14 5.96 -0.54 5.81
N GLN A 15 7.17 -0.13 5.47
CA GLN A 15 8.01 0.65 6.37
C GLN A 15 7.67 2.13 6.40
N ARG A 16 7.10 2.68 5.34
CA ARG A 16 7.00 4.13 5.16
C ARG A 16 5.59 4.68 5.08
N VAL A 17 4.59 3.84 4.83
CA VAL A 17 3.22 4.34 4.65
C VAL A 17 2.33 3.79 5.75
N ILE A 18 1.86 4.70 6.60
CA ILE A 18 1.07 4.37 7.78
C ILE A 18 -0.30 5.03 7.65
N ASP A 19 -1.35 4.25 7.97
CA ASP A 19 -2.70 4.80 8.08
C ASP A 19 -2.76 5.64 9.35
N PRO A 20 -3.01 6.95 9.25
CA PRO A 20 -2.97 7.81 10.43
C PRO A 20 -4.12 7.57 11.41
N GLU A 21 -5.22 6.97 10.95
CA GLU A 21 -6.35 6.67 11.84
C GLU A 21 -6.08 5.44 12.70
N LEU A 22 -5.52 4.40 12.10
CA LEU A 22 -5.24 3.14 12.79
C LEU A 22 -3.82 3.05 13.32
N ARG A 23 -2.94 3.93 12.85
CA ARG A 23 -1.52 4.01 13.24
C ARG A 23 -0.74 2.74 12.94
N LEU A 24 -1.14 2.04 11.88
CA LEU A 24 -0.47 0.84 11.41
C LEU A 24 -0.14 0.99 9.94
N ASN A 25 0.90 0.28 9.49
CA ASN A 25 1.26 0.34 8.08
C ASN A 25 0.18 -0.34 7.24
N ILE A 26 0.01 0.18 6.02
CA ILE A 26 -1.11 -0.25 5.17
C ILE A 26 -0.94 -1.66 4.62
N VAL A 27 0.29 -2.19 4.57
CA VAL A 27 0.50 -3.56 4.10
C VAL A 27 -0.02 -4.54 5.14
N ASP A 28 0.31 -4.34 6.42
CA ASP A 28 -0.19 -5.21 7.48
C ASP A 28 -1.70 -5.05 7.68
N LEU A 29 -2.25 -3.88 7.37
CA LEU A 29 -3.70 -3.70 7.38
C LEU A 29 -4.40 -4.44 6.25
N GLY A 30 -3.65 -4.90 5.24
CA GLY A 30 -4.25 -5.61 4.11
C GLY A 30 -4.83 -4.70 3.05
N LEU A 31 -4.36 -3.46 2.97
CA LEU A 31 -4.89 -2.50 2.00
C LEU A 31 -4.24 -2.59 0.62
N VAL A 32 -3.06 -3.21 0.52
CA VAL A 32 -2.37 -3.38 -0.77
C VAL A 32 -2.75 -4.73 -1.35
N TYR A 33 -3.51 -4.70 -2.45
CA TYR A 33 -4.04 -5.92 -3.06
C TYR A 33 -3.12 -6.52 -4.11
N GLY A 34 -2.36 -5.68 -4.81
CA GLY A 34 -1.45 -6.20 -5.82
C GLY A 34 -0.42 -5.17 -6.23
N ILE A 35 0.72 -5.66 -6.69
CA ILE A 35 1.81 -4.82 -7.19
C ILE A 35 2.33 -5.48 -8.45
N ASP A 36 2.49 -4.70 -9.51
CA ASP A 36 3.05 -5.19 -10.75
C ASP A 36 4.05 -4.17 -11.29
N ILE A 37 5.03 -4.64 -12.03
CA ILE A 37 6.04 -3.79 -12.67
C ILE A 37 6.02 -4.08 -14.16
N THR A 38 5.77 -3.04 -14.96
CA THR A 38 5.65 -3.19 -16.41
C THR A 38 7.01 -3.10 -17.09
N PRO A 39 7.12 -3.59 -18.35
CA PRO A 39 8.34 -3.41 -19.14
C PRO A 39 8.70 -1.94 -19.38
N GLU A 40 7.74 -1.02 -19.26
CA GLU A 40 7.96 0.42 -19.42
C GLU A 40 8.49 1.07 -18.14
N LYS A 41 8.88 0.27 -17.15
CA LYS A 41 9.41 0.75 -15.87
C LYS A 41 8.37 1.51 -15.03
N THR A 42 7.12 1.08 -15.09
CA THR A 42 6.08 1.65 -14.23
C THR A 42 5.70 0.64 -13.16
N ALA A 43 5.41 1.14 -11.96
CA ALA A 43 4.85 0.31 -10.90
C ALA A 43 3.34 0.52 -10.87
N GLU A 44 2.58 -0.57 -10.95
CA GLU A 44 1.12 -0.54 -10.88
C GLU A 44 0.71 -1.14 -9.55
N ILE A 45 0.15 -0.32 -8.67
CA ILE A 45 -0.22 -0.74 -7.32
C ILE A 45 -1.73 -0.70 -7.18
N VAL A 46 -2.34 -1.85 -6.92
CA VAL A 46 -3.78 -1.96 -6.67
C VAL A 46 -3.98 -1.97 -5.17
N MET A 47 -4.78 -1.05 -4.68
CA MET A 47 -5.02 -0.95 -3.24
C MET A 47 -6.44 -0.50 -2.94
N THR A 48 -6.82 -0.62 -1.68
CA THR A 48 -8.10 -0.15 -1.18
C THR A 48 -7.90 0.69 0.08
N LEU A 49 -9.00 1.16 0.63
CA LEU A 49 -9.04 1.87 1.90
C LEU A 49 -10.00 1.13 2.82
N THR A 50 -9.95 1.43 4.12
CA THR A 50 -10.80 0.74 5.10
C THR A 50 -12.28 1.08 4.91
N SER A 51 -12.57 2.25 4.32
CA SER A 51 -13.96 2.60 3.98
C SER A 51 -13.97 3.67 2.89
N PRO A 52 -15.06 3.77 2.10
CA PRO A 52 -15.17 4.82 1.08
C PRO A 52 -15.15 6.24 1.65
N GLY A 53 -15.51 6.40 2.92
CA GLY A 53 -15.51 7.69 3.59
C GLY A 53 -14.25 8.03 4.34
N CYS A 54 -13.15 7.30 4.10
CA CYS A 54 -11.90 7.52 4.82
C CYS A 54 -11.32 8.91 4.51
N PRO A 55 -11.26 9.81 5.49
CA PRO A 55 -10.76 11.18 5.23
C PRO A 55 -9.28 11.23 4.94
N ALA A 56 -8.52 10.21 5.36
CA ALA A 56 -7.09 10.12 5.10
C ALA A 56 -6.77 9.43 3.77
N GLY A 57 -7.79 9.01 3.01
CA GLY A 57 -7.58 8.24 1.77
C GLY A 57 -6.66 8.92 0.77
N PRO A 58 -6.93 10.18 0.38
CA PRO A 58 -6.06 10.86 -0.58
C PRO A 58 -4.62 11.00 -0.09
N GLU A 59 -4.42 11.23 1.20
CA GLU A 59 -3.08 11.32 1.78
C GLU A 59 -2.36 9.98 1.70
N ILE A 60 -3.04 8.88 2.03
CA ILE A 60 -2.46 7.54 1.97
C ILE A 60 -2.03 7.22 0.54
N ILE A 61 -2.89 7.48 -0.44
CA ILE A 61 -2.61 7.20 -1.85
C ILE A 61 -1.40 8.02 -2.32
N THR A 62 -1.37 9.30 -1.97
CA THR A 62 -0.25 10.17 -2.32
C THR A 62 1.05 9.68 -1.69
N ASN A 63 0.98 9.23 -0.43
CA ASN A 63 2.16 8.73 0.27
C ASN A 63 2.70 7.45 -0.38
N VAL A 64 1.82 6.53 -0.78
CA VAL A 64 2.25 5.31 -1.47
C VAL A 64 3.03 5.67 -2.75
N GLN A 65 2.46 6.56 -3.54
CA GLN A 65 3.09 6.99 -4.79
C GLN A 65 4.44 7.65 -4.54
N ARG A 66 4.46 8.61 -3.62
CA ARG A 66 5.67 9.38 -3.34
C ARG A 66 6.78 8.52 -2.74
N GLU A 67 6.47 7.72 -1.72
CA GLU A 67 7.48 6.92 -1.03
C GLU A 67 8.05 5.83 -1.94
N THR A 68 7.21 5.23 -2.77
CA THR A 68 7.67 4.24 -3.73
C THR A 68 8.61 4.86 -4.75
N HIS A 69 8.23 6.01 -5.30
CA HIS A 69 9.06 6.67 -6.31
C HIS A 69 10.37 7.20 -5.72
N MET A 70 10.34 7.70 -4.50
CA MET A 70 11.55 8.16 -3.82
C MET A 70 12.52 7.02 -3.52
N ALA A 71 12.00 5.85 -3.16
CA ALA A 71 12.83 4.70 -2.87
C ALA A 71 13.41 4.08 -4.13
N PHE A 72 12.69 4.16 -5.25
CA PHE A 72 13.08 3.54 -6.52
C PHE A 72 13.00 4.54 -7.66
N PRO A 73 13.95 5.50 -7.72
CA PRO A 73 13.89 6.57 -8.72
C PRO A 73 14.09 6.09 -10.16
N ASP A 74 14.51 4.84 -10.37
CA ASP A 74 14.61 4.26 -11.70
C ASP A 74 13.24 3.94 -12.29
N LEU A 75 12.17 3.92 -11.48
CA LEU A 75 10.81 3.79 -12.00
C LEU A 75 10.40 5.08 -12.71
N GLU A 76 9.83 4.94 -13.91
CA GLU A 76 9.34 6.09 -14.68
C GLU A 76 8.07 6.67 -14.05
N GLU A 77 7.17 5.78 -13.60
CA GLU A 77 5.91 6.18 -12.99
C GLU A 77 5.51 5.19 -11.92
N VAL A 78 4.77 5.68 -10.94
CA VAL A 78 4.09 4.85 -9.94
C VAL A 78 2.61 5.20 -10.02
N ASN A 79 1.80 4.23 -10.45
CA ASN A 79 0.36 4.42 -10.63
C ASN A 79 -0.40 3.66 -9.55
N ILE A 80 -1.33 4.35 -8.90
CA ILE A 80 -2.15 3.76 -7.85
C ILE A 80 -3.55 3.55 -8.40
N HIS A 81 -4.03 2.30 -8.29
CA HIS A 81 -5.37 1.92 -8.73
C HIS A 81 -6.21 1.60 -7.51
N LEU A 82 -7.10 2.50 -7.16
CA LEU A 82 -7.99 2.31 -6.03
C LEU A 82 -9.13 1.38 -6.43
N THR A 83 -9.39 0.36 -5.62
CA THR A 83 -10.49 -0.58 -5.87
C THR A 83 -11.27 -0.82 -4.58
N TRP A 84 -12.55 -1.13 -4.74
CA TRP A 84 -13.43 -1.52 -3.63
C TRP A 84 -13.84 -2.98 -3.74
N THR A 85 -13.25 -3.74 -4.65
CA THR A 85 -13.55 -5.15 -4.88
C THR A 85 -12.29 -5.99 -4.69
N PRO A 86 -12.24 -6.88 -3.70
CA PRO A 86 -13.24 -7.04 -2.64
C PRO A 86 -13.19 -5.88 -1.63
N PHE A 87 -14.28 -5.65 -0.92
CA PHE A 87 -14.27 -4.70 0.19
C PHE A 87 -13.33 -5.19 1.28
N TRP A 88 -12.57 -4.26 1.84
CA TRP A 88 -11.68 -4.56 2.94
C TRP A 88 -12.48 -5.02 4.17
N ASN A 89 -11.93 -6.00 4.91
CA ASN A 89 -12.46 -6.43 6.18
C ASN A 89 -11.31 -6.81 7.13
N LEU A 90 -11.64 -7.02 8.38
CA LEU A 90 -10.63 -7.27 9.43
C LEU A 90 -9.82 -8.54 9.20
N ASP A 91 -10.37 -9.52 8.49
CA ASP A 91 -9.65 -10.76 8.22
C ASP A 91 -8.48 -10.58 7.26
N MET A 92 -8.43 -9.46 6.55
CA MET A 92 -7.34 -9.14 5.63
C MET A 92 -6.10 -8.61 6.34
N MET A 93 -6.21 -8.27 7.63
CA MET A 93 -5.10 -7.78 8.42
C MET A 93 -4.13 -8.92 8.74
N SER A 94 -2.83 -8.57 8.86
CA SER A 94 -1.84 -9.52 9.35
C SER A 94 -2.10 -9.83 10.83
N ASP A 95 -1.54 -10.95 11.30
CA ASP A 95 -1.66 -11.29 12.72
C ASP A 95 -1.05 -10.21 13.61
N GLU A 96 0.06 -9.62 13.19
CA GLU A 96 0.70 -8.53 13.93
C GLU A 96 -0.21 -7.31 14.04
N ALA A 97 -0.91 -6.96 12.95
CA ALA A 97 -1.82 -5.83 12.98
C ALA A 97 -3.03 -6.10 13.89
N LYS A 98 -3.55 -7.33 13.85
CA LYS A 98 -4.66 -7.71 14.74
C LYS A 98 -4.25 -7.62 16.21
N ASP A 99 -3.04 -8.08 16.53
CA ASP A 99 -2.51 -8.01 17.88
C ASP A 99 -2.38 -6.57 18.36
N GLU A 100 -1.85 -5.69 17.50
CA GLU A 100 -1.67 -4.28 17.85
C GLU A 100 -2.99 -3.57 18.13
N LEU A 101 -4.06 -3.96 17.44
CA LEU A 101 -5.38 -3.36 17.61
C LEU A 101 -6.24 -4.10 18.63
N GLY A 102 -5.74 -5.22 19.19
CA GLY A 102 -6.51 -6.01 20.14
C GLY A 102 -7.65 -6.80 19.52
N ILE A 103 -7.53 -7.14 18.25
CA ILE A 103 -8.52 -7.93 17.52
C ILE A 103 -8.04 -9.38 17.46
N PHE A 104 -8.83 -10.30 17.98
CA PHE A 104 -8.46 -11.72 18.04
C PHE A 104 -9.52 -12.61 17.39
#